data_99f4b86a2c8adb22cc586f24f7c5da5c
#
_entry.id   99f4b86a2c8adb22cc586f24f7c5da5c
#
_cell.length_a   1.000
_cell.length_b   1.000
_cell.length_c   1.000
_cell.angle_alpha   90.00
_cell.angle_beta   90.00
_cell.angle_gamma   90.00
#
_symmetry.space_group_name_H-M   'P 1'
#
loop_
_entity.id
_entity.type
_entity.pdbx_description
1 polymer ?
#
loop_
_entity_poly.entity_id
_entity_poly.type
_entity_poly.pdbx_seq_one_letter_code
_entity_poly.pdbx_strand_id
1 'polypeptide(L)'
;HRVDRRQRQMCIRDRFKSVSKTQILHVPYKGGGPAMVDTISGQVQMSFPVLSAAKPQVDGKKLRALGVTGNTRSPLLPDVPTIAESGLPGYEFNTWFVVSAPAGTPQPVIDTLNAKLAEALQSPALKERMQKEGFDPLISSPAKTDDMVAAEMTRWADIVKDAGIQAN
;
A
#
# COMPACT_ATOMS: atom_id res chain seq x y z
N HIS A 1 -10.55 8.85 12.97
CA HIS A 1 -10.33 7.39 12.94
C HIS A 1 -8.87 7.12 12.56
N ARG A 2 -8.06 6.72 13.54
CA ARG A 2 -6.75 6.12 13.27
C ARG A 2 -7.00 4.73 12.71
N VAL A 3 -6.88 4.56 11.41
CA VAL A 3 -6.74 3.21 10.83
C VAL A 3 -5.41 2.66 11.34
N ASP A 4 -5.48 1.71 12.26
CA ASP A 4 -4.30 1.12 12.86
C ASP A 4 -3.47 0.42 11.75
N ARG A 5 -2.14 0.61 11.78
CA ARG A 5 -1.20 -0.08 10.87
C ARG A 5 -1.40 -1.61 10.87
N ARG A 6 -1.97 -2.17 11.95
CA ARG A 6 -2.36 -3.58 12.07
C ARG A 6 -3.44 -3.96 11.06
N GLN A 7 -4.48 -3.14 10.90
CA GLN A 7 -5.58 -3.42 9.94
C GLN A 7 -5.07 -3.48 8.50
N ARG A 8 -4.10 -2.63 8.13
CA ARG A 8 -3.54 -2.61 6.78
C ARG A 8 -2.83 -3.93 6.42
N GLN A 9 -1.98 -4.46 7.30
CA GLN A 9 -1.31 -5.74 7.06
C GLN A 9 -2.30 -6.91 7.08
N MET A 10 -3.36 -6.83 7.88
CA MET A 10 -4.45 -7.81 7.86
C MET A 10 -5.15 -7.83 6.49
N CYS A 11 -5.49 -6.68 5.94
CA CYS A 11 -6.16 -6.60 4.64
C CYS A 11 -5.33 -7.16 3.48
N ILE A 12 -4.02 -6.85 3.41
CA ILE A 12 -3.10 -7.38 2.38
C ILE A 12 -3.08 -8.91 2.44
N ARG A 13 -2.84 -9.46 3.62
CA ARG A 13 -2.79 -10.90 3.87
C ARG A 13 -4.12 -11.58 3.57
N ASP A 14 -5.24 -11.04 4.08
CA ASP A 14 -6.54 -11.68 3.95
C ASP A 14 -7.01 -11.70 2.50
N ARG A 15 -6.71 -10.63 1.73
CA ARG A 15 -6.88 -10.64 0.30
C ARG A 15 -5.99 -11.70 -0.38
N PHE A 16 -4.73 -11.82 0.02
CA PHE A 16 -3.84 -12.86 -0.51
C PHE A 16 -4.39 -14.25 -0.21
N LYS A 17 -4.81 -14.52 1.02
CA LYS A 17 -5.42 -15.80 1.40
C LYS A 17 -6.70 -16.09 0.61
N SER A 18 -7.56 -15.10 0.47
CA SER A 18 -8.83 -15.24 -0.25
C SER A 18 -8.61 -15.60 -1.73
N VAL A 19 -7.70 -14.90 -2.41
CA VAL A 19 -7.41 -15.12 -3.83
C VAL A 19 -6.60 -16.40 -4.05
N SER A 20 -5.58 -16.66 -3.22
CA SER A 20 -4.70 -17.83 -3.36
C SER A 20 -5.31 -19.12 -2.78
N LYS A 21 -6.40 -19.02 -2.01
CA LYS A 21 -7.02 -20.13 -1.26
C LYS A 21 -6.04 -20.86 -0.35
N THR A 22 -4.97 -20.19 0.10
CA THR A 22 -3.96 -20.75 0.98
C THR A 22 -4.30 -20.51 2.44
N GLN A 23 -3.89 -21.47 3.29
CA GLN A 23 -4.01 -21.33 4.74
C GLN A 23 -2.71 -20.75 5.30
N ILE A 24 -2.71 -19.46 5.64
CA ILE A 24 -1.58 -18.77 6.24
C ILE A 24 -1.93 -18.37 7.68
N LEU A 25 -1.12 -18.81 8.63
CA LEU A 25 -1.26 -18.41 10.02
C LEU A 25 -0.79 -16.96 10.20
N HIS A 26 -1.61 -16.15 10.85
CA HIS A 26 -1.25 -14.78 11.17
C HIS A 26 -0.53 -14.68 12.51
N VAL A 27 0.65 -14.09 12.51
CA VAL A 27 1.38 -13.70 13.71
C VAL A 27 1.29 -12.17 13.85
N PRO A 28 0.57 -11.64 14.86
CA PRO A 28 0.39 -10.20 15.02
C PRO A 28 1.63 -9.56 15.62
N TYR A 29 2.06 -8.41 15.06
CA TYR A 29 3.17 -7.60 15.55
C TYR A 29 2.74 -6.17 15.86
N LYS A 30 3.42 -5.50 16.79
CA LYS A 30 3.19 -4.08 17.11
C LYS A 30 3.82 -3.11 16.07
N GLY A 31 3.90 -3.52 14.80
CA GLY A 31 4.43 -2.71 13.69
C GLY A 31 5.31 -3.51 12.75
N GLY A 32 5.77 -2.87 11.67
CA GLY A 32 6.57 -3.52 10.62
C GLY A 32 8.00 -3.87 11.05
N GLY A 33 8.59 -3.13 11.98
CA GLY A 33 9.96 -3.36 12.46
C GLY A 33 10.14 -4.73 13.10
N PRO A 34 9.42 -5.05 14.18
CA PRO A 34 9.48 -6.39 14.79
C PRO A 34 9.14 -7.53 13.83
N ALA A 35 8.14 -7.36 12.96
CA ALA A 35 7.80 -8.35 11.95
C ALA A 35 8.96 -8.59 10.97
N MET A 36 9.68 -7.53 10.58
CA MET A 36 10.85 -7.62 9.70
C MET A 36 12.00 -8.39 10.36
N VAL A 37 12.28 -8.12 11.63
CA VAL A 37 13.31 -8.83 12.39
C VAL A 37 13.01 -10.33 12.44
N ASP A 38 11.78 -10.71 12.76
CA ASP A 38 11.37 -12.10 12.85
C ASP A 38 11.31 -12.79 11.48
N THR A 39 11.06 -12.04 10.41
CA THR A 39 11.17 -12.58 9.04
C THR A 39 12.64 -12.84 8.68
N ILE A 40 13.55 -11.92 9.02
CA ILE A 40 15.00 -12.08 8.75
C ILE A 40 15.59 -13.25 9.56
N SER A 41 15.15 -13.43 10.80
CA SER A 41 15.61 -14.54 11.68
C SER A 41 14.93 -15.88 11.38
N GLY A 42 13.93 -15.92 10.48
CA GLY A 42 13.21 -17.14 10.12
C GLY A 42 12.13 -17.58 11.12
N GLN A 43 11.81 -16.76 12.12
CA GLN A 43 10.72 -17.04 13.07
C GLN A 43 9.36 -17.03 12.37
N VAL A 44 9.21 -16.18 11.35
CA VAL A 44 8.08 -16.20 10.42
C VAL A 44 8.60 -16.33 8.99
N GLN A 45 7.86 -17.07 8.15
CA GLN A 45 8.32 -17.45 6.82
C GLN A 45 8.08 -16.35 5.77
N MET A 46 7.14 -15.42 6.03
CA MET A 46 6.72 -14.40 5.07
C MET A 46 6.17 -13.16 5.77
N SER A 47 6.40 -12.01 5.18
CA SER A 47 5.79 -10.73 5.58
C SER A 47 5.45 -9.86 4.38
N PHE A 48 4.59 -8.85 4.58
CA PHE A 48 4.22 -7.85 3.57
C PHE A 48 4.68 -6.45 4.05
N PRO A 49 5.97 -6.16 4.04
CA PRO A 49 6.49 -4.87 4.44
C PRO A 49 6.25 -3.80 3.36
N VAL A 50 6.37 -2.52 3.75
CA VAL A 50 6.47 -1.43 2.77
C VAL A 50 7.80 -1.52 2.04
N LEU A 51 7.82 -1.11 0.77
CA LEU A 51 8.97 -1.30 -0.12
C LEU A 51 10.24 -0.62 0.39
N SER A 52 10.13 0.61 0.92
CA SER A 52 11.27 1.34 1.49
C SER A 52 11.95 0.62 2.66
N ALA A 53 11.19 -0.14 3.44
CA ALA A 53 11.74 -0.95 4.53
C ALA A 53 12.32 -2.29 4.04
N ALA A 54 11.72 -2.89 3.01
CA ALA A 54 12.13 -4.18 2.47
C ALA A 54 13.40 -4.08 1.62
N LYS A 55 13.52 -3.03 0.79
CA LYS A 55 14.59 -2.90 -0.21
C LYS A 55 15.99 -3.01 0.38
N PRO A 56 16.37 -2.32 1.47
CA PRO A 56 17.71 -2.48 2.07
C PRO A 56 18.01 -3.92 2.53
N GLN A 57 17.00 -4.66 2.94
CA GLN A 57 17.15 -6.05 3.38
C GLN A 57 17.29 -7.02 2.20
N VAL A 58 16.62 -6.72 1.09
CA VAL A 58 16.74 -7.47 -0.17
C VAL A 58 18.11 -7.22 -0.81
N ASP A 59 18.54 -5.95 -0.90
CA ASP A 59 19.86 -5.57 -1.42
C ASP A 59 20.98 -6.20 -0.57
N GLY A 60 20.80 -6.24 0.75
CA GLY A 60 21.70 -6.90 1.70
C GLY A 60 21.58 -8.44 1.74
N LYS A 61 20.77 -9.05 0.85
CA LYS A 61 20.54 -10.50 0.76
C LYS A 61 20.04 -11.15 2.07
N LYS A 62 19.48 -10.36 2.97
CA LYS A 62 18.85 -10.84 4.22
C LYS A 62 17.43 -11.32 3.99
N LEU A 63 16.77 -10.80 2.97
CA LEU A 63 15.44 -11.20 2.54
C LEU A 63 15.42 -11.45 1.03
N ARG A 64 14.53 -12.33 0.60
CA ARG A 64 14.20 -12.54 -0.80
C ARG A 64 12.85 -11.90 -1.11
N ALA A 65 12.81 -10.98 -2.06
CA ALA A 65 11.55 -10.46 -2.60
C ALA A 65 10.91 -11.52 -3.50
N LEU A 66 9.65 -11.87 -3.24
CA LEU A 66 8.90 -12.88 -3.99
C LEU A 66 7.93 -12.25 -4.98
N GLY A 67 7.40 -11.07 -4.68
CA GLY A 67 6.48 -10.35 -5.51
C GLY A 67 6.12 -9.00 -4.93
N VAL A 68 5.67 -8.06 -5.76
CA VAL A 68 5.10 -6.79 -5.35
C VAL A 68 3.57 -6.85 -5.43
N THR A 69 2.90 -6.13 -4.54
CA THR A 69 1.44 -6.16 -4.41
C THR A 69 0.71 -5.27 -5.42
N GLY A 70 1.43 -4.36 -6.07
CA GLY A 70 0.88 -3.45 -7.08
C GLY A 70 0.51 -4.15 -8.40
N ASN A 71 -0.16 -3.43 -9.27
CA ASN A 71 -0.53 -3.90 -10.62
C ASN A 71 0.63 -3.82 -11.62
N THR A 72 1.70 -3.11 -11.29
CA THR A 72 2.94 -3.02 -12.06
C THR A 72 4.14 -3.31 -11.18
N ARG A 73 5.25 -3.74 -11.79
CA ARG A 73 6.51 -3.94 -11.08
C ARG A 73 7.04 -2.60 -10.56
N SER A 74 7.70 -2.64 -9.42
CA SER A 74 8.30 -1.43 -8.86
C SER A 74 9.61 -1.07 -9.59
N PRO A 75 9.83 0.20 -9.95
CA PRO A 75 11.12 0.64 -10.46
C PRO A 75 12.30 0.40 -9.49
N LEU A 76 12.01 0.30 -8.20
CA LEU A 76 13.01 0.00 -7.16
C LEU A 76 13.42 -1.49 -7.12
N LEU A 77 12.59 -2.38 -7.67
CA LEU A 77 12.81 -3.82 -7.74
C LEU A 77 12.29 -4.36 -9.11
N PRO A 78 12.90 -3.96 -10.24
CA PRO A 78 12.37 -4.25 -11.57
C PRO A 78 12.33 -5.75 -11.92
N ASP A 79 13.22 -6.52 -11.30
CA ASP A 79 13.30 -7.97 -11.52
C ASP A 79 12.27 -8.76 -10.69
N VAL A 80 11.60 -8.11 -9.73
CA VAL A 80 10.59 -8.75 -8.89
C VAL A 80 9.23 -8.64 -9.56
N PRO A 81 8.57 -9.77 -9.90
CA PRO A 81 7.27 -9.75 -10.55
C PRO A 81 6.18 -9.22 -9.62
N THR A 82 5.03 -8.86 -10.19
CA THR A 82 3.82 -8.65 -9.40
C THR A 82 3.27 -10.00 -8.91
N ILE A 83 2.48 -9.98 -7.84
CA ILE A 83 1.78 -11.19 -7.38
C ILE A 83 0.81 -11.69 -8.47
N ALA A 84 0.21 -10.78 -9.24
CA ALA A 84 -0.65 -11.14 -10.38
C ALA A 84 0.12 -11.89 -11.47
N GLU A 85 1.32 -11.42 -11.84
CA GLU A 85 2.21 -12.13 -12.79
C GLU A 85 2.69 -13.49 -12.26
N SER A 86 2.74 -13.64 -10.93
CA SER A 86 3.22 -14.86 -10.27
C SER A 86 2.15 -15.94 -10.08
N GLY A 87 1.02 -15.84 -10.76
CA GLY A 87 -0.02 -16.87 -10.78
C GLY A 87 -1.30 -16.54 -9.99
N LEU A 88 -1.47 -15.30 -9.52
CA LEU A 88 -2.70 -14.84 -8.89
C LEU A 88 -3.32 -13.67 -9.69
N PRO A 89 -3.87 -13.94 -10.89
CA PRO A 89 -4.44 -12.90 -11.74
C PRO A 89 -5.55 -12.14 -10.99
N GLY A 90 -5.58 -10.81 -11.16
CA GLY A 90 -6.53 -9.93 -10.46
C GLY A 90 -6.15 -9.61 -9.00
N TYR A 91 -5.04 -10.15 -8.51
CA TYR A 91 -4.50 -9.67 -7.23
C TYR A 91 -3.89 -8.29 -7.41
N GLU A 92 -4.37 -7.35 -6.64
CA GLU A 92 -3.82 -6.00 -6.54
C GLU A 92 -4.07 -5.44 -5.15
N PHE A 93 -3.04 -4.85 -4.58
CA PHE A 93 -3.13 -4.06 -3.37
C PHE A 93 -2.16 -2.89 -3.47
N ASN A 94 -2.71 -1.68 -3.53
CA ASN A 94 -1.95 -0.44 -3.51
C ASN A 94 -2.21 0.32 -2.21
N THR A 95 -1.16 0.93 -1.67
CA THR A 95 -1.29 1.91 -0.59
C THR A 95 -1.26 3.29 -1.20
N TRP A 96 -2.26 4.10 -0.90
CA TRP A 96 -2.34 5.49 -1.34
C TRP A 96 -2.50 6.43 -0.14
N PHE A 97 -2.12 7.66 -0.33
CA PHE A 97 -2.28 8.75 0.62
C PHE A 97 -2.98 9.91 -0.06
N VAL A 98 -3.92 10.53 0.64
CA VAL A 98 -4.62 11.73 0.19
C VAL A 98 -4.43 12.86 1.19
N VAL A 99 -4.44 14.08 0.70
CA VAL A 99 -4.55 15.28 1.50
C VAL A 99 -6.03 15.67 1.51
N SER A 100 -6.62 15.80 2.69
CA SER A 100 -8.04 16.12 2.86
C SER A 100 -8.19 17.46 3.57
N ALA A 101 -9.23 18.20 3.24
CA ALA A 101 -9.67 19.40 3.97
C ALA A 101 -10.93 19.10 4.78
N PRO A 102 -11.24 19.89 5.83
CA PRO A 102 -12.48 19.77 6.58
C PRO A 102 -13.72 19.93 5.67
N ALA A 103 -14.80 19.24 6.03
CA ALA A 103 -16.08 19.42 5.33
C ALA A 103 -16.54 20.89 5.41
N GLY A 104 -17.06 21.43 4.30
CA GLY A 104 -17.48 22.82 4.21
C GLY A 104 -16.36 23.82 3.90
N THR A 105 -15.14 23.35 3.63
CA THR A 105 -14.08 24.26 3.12
C THR A 105 -14.52 24.85 1.78
N PRO A 106 -14.46 26.20 1.59
CA PRO A 106 -14.90 26.85 0.36
C PRO A 106 -14.14 26.34 -0.87
N GLN A 107 -14.83 26.14 -1.99
CA GLN A 107 -14.24 25.61 -3.22
C GLN A 107 -12.98 26.37 -3.72
N PRO A 108 -12.94 27.72 -3.68
CA PRO A 108 -11.72 28.45 -4.08
C PRO A 108 -10.49 28.11 -3.24
N VAL A 109 -10.68 27.74 -1.97
CA VAL A 109 -9.59 27.32 -1.07
C VAL A 109 -9.12 25.91 -1.50
N ILE A 110 -10.06 24.98 -1.76
CA ILE A 110 -9.76 23.64 -2.26
C ILE A 110 -8.97 23.73 -3.57
N ASP A 111 -9.41 24.55 -4.53
CA ASP A 111 -8.75 24.69 -5.81
C ASP A 111 -7.33 25.26 -5.65
N THR A 112 -7.15 26.24 -4.77
CA THR A 112 -5.83 26.81 -4.46
C THR A 112 -4.89 25.77 -3.85
N LEU A 113 -5.38 24.99 -2.87
CA LEU A 113 -4.60 23.93 -2.24
C LEU A 113 -4.22 22.82 -3.22
N ASN A 114 -5.17 22.40 -4.07
CA ASN A 114 -4.91 21.39 -5.09
C ASN A 114 -3.85 21.85 -6.11
N ALA A 115 -3.95 23.10 -6.58
CA ALA A 115 -2.96 23.68 -7.50
C ALA A 115 -1.56 23.72 -6.86
N LYS A 116 -1.45 24.15 -5.60
CA LYS A 116 -0.16 24.20 -4.88
C LYS A 116 0.40 22.81 -4.58
N LEU A 117 -0.45 21.85 -4.26
CA LEU A 117 -0.04 20.46 -4.09
C LEU A 117 0.48 19.87 -5.41
N ALA A 118 -0.22 20.11 -6.51
CA ALA A 118 0.20 19.66 -7.84
C ALA A 118 1.57 20.27 -8.25
N GLU A 119 1.78 21.57 -7.99
CA GLU A 119 3.07 22.24 -8.19
C GLU A 119 4.18 21.60 -7.34
N ALA A 120 3.93 21.37 -6.07
CA ALA A 120 4.89 20.73 -5.17
C ALA A 120 5.25 19.30 -5.62
N LEU A 121 4.25 18.49 -6.01
CA LEU A 121 4.45 17.11 -6.49
C LEU A 121 5.22 17.05 -7.82
N GLN A 122 5.26 18.13 -8.60
CA GLN A 122 6.04 18.21 -9.82
C GLN A 122 7.50 18.61 -9.57
N SER A 123 7.85 19.10 -8.38
CA SER A 123 9.23 19.50 -8.09
C SER A 123 10.19 18.30 -8.17
N PRO A 124 11.38 18.46 -8.80
CA PRO A 124 12.33 17.36 -8.95
C PRO A 124 12.77 16.75 -7.61
N ALA A 125 13.00 17.60 -6.61
CA ALA A 125 13.44 17.18 -5.29
C ALA A 125 12.40 16.30 -4.58
N LEU A 126 11.10 16.65 -4.68
CA LEU A 126 10.05 15.86 -4.06
C LEU A 126 9.81 14.55 -4.82
N LYS A 127 9.84 14.59 -6.16
CA LYS A 127 9.74 13.39 -7.00
C LYS A 127 10.84 12.39 -6.66
N GLU A 128 12.08 12.83 -6.61
CA GLU A 128 13.22 11.98 -6.26
C GLU A 128 13.05 11.35 -4.88
N ARG A 129 12.62 12.15 -3.89
CA ARG A 129 12.39 11.65 -2.53
C ARG A 129 11.25 10.62 -2.50
N MET A 130 10.13 10.89 -3.16
CA MET A 130 9.00 9.96 -3.23
C MET A 130 9.40 8.64 -3.91
N GLN A 131 10.13 8.70 -5.01
CA GLN A 131 10.62 7.51 -5.70
C GLN A 131 11.56 6.67 -4.81
N LYS A 132 12.46 7.31 -4.05
CA LYS A 132 13.31 6.59 -3.07
C LYS A 132 12.51 5.86 -1.99
N GLU A 133 11.35 6.42 -1.62
CA GLU A 133 10.43 5.81 -0.67
C GLU A 133 9.45 4.80 -1.32
N GLY A 134 9.51 4.64 -2.63
CA GLY A 134 8.63 3.74 -3.38
C GLY A 134 7.23 4.28 -3.61
N PHE A 135 7.07 5.60 -3.66
CA PHE A 135 5.81 6.28 -3.96
C PHE A 135 5.87 6.94 -5.33
N ASP A 136 4.79 6.80 -6.08
CA ASP A 136 4.58 7.54 -7.32
C ASP A 136 3.58 8.68 -7.07
N PRO A 137 3.96 9.95 -7.37
CA PRO A 137 3.05 11.07 -7.20
C PRO A 137 1.87 10.98 -8.18
N LEU A 138 0.66 10.97 -7.65
CA LEU A 138 -0.57 11.04 -8.42
C LEU A 138 -1.14 12.46 -8.35
N ILE A 139 -1.16 13.14 -9.48
CA ILE A 139 -1.75 14.47 -9.60
C ILE A 139 -3.15 14.31 -10.20
N SER A 140 -4.16 14.72 -9.46
CA SER A 140 -5.56 14.61 -9.85
C SER A 140 -6.35 15.85 -9.42
N SER A 141 -7.52 16.06 -10.04
CA SER A 141 -8.46 17.07 -9.54
C SER A 141 -9.14 16.57 -8.24
N PRO A 142 -9.67 17.48 -7.41
CA PRO A 142 -10.41 17.10 -6.21
C PRO A 142 -11.53 16.10 -6.50
N ALA A 143 -12.35 16.34 -7.53
CA ALA A 143 -13.44 15.45 -7.92
C ALA A 143 -12.96 14.04 -8.30
N LYS A 144 -11.88 13.92 -9.08
CA LYS A 144 -11.30 12.61 -9.40
C LYS A 144 -10.74 11.89 -8.17
N THR A 145 -10.21 12.65 -7.22
CA THR A 145 -9.73 12.08 -5.95
C THR A 145 -10.90 11.55 -5.13
N ASP A 146 -12.02 12.28 -5.06
CA ASP A 146 -13.23 11.84 -4.37
C ASP A 146 -13.81 10.57 -5.02
N ASP A 147 -13.88 10.51 -6.36
CA ASP A 147 -14.31 9.33 -7.09
C ASP A 147 -13.42 8.11 -6.79
N MET A 148 -12.10 8.31 -6.76
CA MET A 148 -11.15 7.25 -6.43
C MET A 148 -11.36 6.75 -4.99
N VAL A 149 -11.53 7.66 -4.03
CA VAL A 149 -11.78 7.30 -2.63
C VAL A 149 -13.09 6.52 -2.49
N ALA A 150 -14.16 6.98 -3.15
CA ALA A 150 -15.46 6.30 -3.13
C ALA A 150 -15.39 4.89 -3.74
N ALA A 151 -14.70 4.74 -4.86
CA ALA A 151 -14.47 3.43 -5.50
C ALA A 151 -13.67 2.48 -4.60
N GLU A 152 -12.61 2.98 -3.97
CA GLU A 152 -11.82 2.18 -3.02
C GLU A 152 -12.64 1.81 -1.78
N MET A 153 -13.45 2.69 -1.24
CA MET A 153 -14.33 2.38 -0.11
C MET A 153 -15.31 1.24 -0.46
N THR A 154 -15.92 1.28 -1.64
CA THR A 154 -16.81 0.23 -2.11
C THR A 154 -16.06 -1.09 -2.27
N ARG A 155 -14.92 -1.07 -2.96
CA ARG A 155 -14.06 -2.24 -3.15
C ARG A 155 -13.63 -2.88 -1.82
N TRP A 156 -13.30 -2.04 -0.83
CA TRP A 156 -12.90 -2.55 0.49
C TRP A 156 -14.08 -3.10 1.28
N ALA A 157 -15.27 -2.51 1.17
CA ALA A 157 -16.47 -3.04 1.80
C ALA A 157 -16.77 -4.47 1.33
N ASP A 158 -16.65 -4.72 0.02
CA ASP A 158 -16.83 -6.05 -0.57
C ASP A 158 -15.77 -7.05 -0.07
N ILE A 159 -14.49 -6.66 -0.07
CA ILE A 159 -13.39 -7.51 0.42
C ILE A 159 -13.57 -7.88 1.89
N VAL A 160 -13.94 -6.92 2.74
CA VAL A 160 -14.18 -7.14 4.17
C VAL A 160 -15.34 -8.12 4.39
N LYS A 161 -16.42 -7.96 3.61
CA LYS A 161 -17.59 -8.84 3.64
C LYS A 161 -17.23 -10.26 3.22
N ASP A 162 -16.54 -10.41 2.08
CA ASP A 162 -16.15 -11.72 1.54
C ASP A 162 -15.13 -12.45 2.42
N ALA A 163 -14.25 -11.70 3.08
CA ALA A 163 -13.25 -12.26 4.00
C ALA A 163 -13.81 -12.55 5.42
N GLY A 164 -15.08 -12.21 5.70
CA GLY A 164 -15.69 -12.40 7.01
C GLY A 164 -15.01 -11.58 8.13
N ILE A 165 -14.36 -10.48 7.80
CA ILE A 165 -13.63 -9.65 8.76
C ILE A 165 -14.65 -8.83 9.55
N GLN A 166 -14.73 -9.07 10.87
CA GLN A 166 -15.53 -8.23 11.78
C GLN A 166 -14.69 -7.04 12.25
N ALA A 167 -15.24 -5.85 12.12
CA ALA A 167 -14.68 -4.64 12.73
C ALA A 167 -14.89 -4.73 14.25
N ASN A 168 -13.81 -4.87 15.00
CA ASN A 168 -13.80 -4.76 16.45
C ASN A 168 -13.67 -3.29 16.87
#